data_4324aef49204554ae8aaec0d5c243b26
#
_entry.id   4324aef49204554ae8aaec0d5c243b26
#
_cell.length_a   1.000
_cell.length_b   1.000
_cell.length_c   1.000
_cell.angle_alpha   90.00
_cell.angle_beta   90.00
_cell.angle_gamma   90.00
#
_symmetry.space_group_name_H-M   'P 1'
#
loop_
_entity.id
_entity.type
_entity.pdbx_description
1 polymer ?
#
loop_
_entity_poly.entity_id
_entity_poly.type
_entity_poly.pdbx_seq_one_letter_code
_entity_poly.pdbx_strand_id
1 'polypeptide(L)'
;MRAGEVGLVVLLLVGMARAGHAQGADTAAKIGAAPDSALLTTAIIDQGRKIFHGPGNCYACHGDKLEGGPIAPSLKGPAWKHIDGSYDAVVHRVDEGMPGTAMVSHPGGISESQVLIVATYIYAVSHGLAKP
;
A
#
# COMPACT_ATOMS: atom_id res chain seq x y z
N MET A 1 19.87 34.24 -75.08
CA MET A 1 19.21 32.96 -75.40
C MET A 1 19.41 32.03 -74.24
N ARG A 2 18.28 31.35 -73.72
CA ARG A 2 18.15 30.28 -72.76
C ARG A 2 18.40 30.68 -71.31
N ALA A 3 17.43 31.05 -70.52
CA ALA A 3 16.43 30.18 -69.81
C ALA A 3 17.12 29.08 -69.00
N GLY A 4 17.32 29.36 -67.73
CA GLY A 4 17.77 28.41 -66.71
C GLY A 4 16.74 28.35 -65.56
N GLU A 5 16.22 27.21 -65.35
CA GLU A 5 15.11 26.89 -64.48
C GLU A 5 15.42 27.14 -63.00
N VAL A 6 14.47 27.82 -62.38
CA VAL A 6 14.45 28.02 -60.92
C VAL A 6 13.92 26.77 -60.28
N GLY A 7 14.82 25.95 -59.72
CA GLY A 7 14.46 24.79 -58.94
C GLY A 7 13.87 25.18 -57.58
N LEU A 8 12.58 25.00 -57.43
CA LEU A 8 11.86 25.19 -56.17
C LEU A 8 12.19 24.07 -55.21
N VAL A 9 13.06 24.29 -54.24
CA VAL A 9 13.32 23.34 -53.13
C VAL A 9 12.21 23.50 -52.12
N VAL A 10 11.26 22.58 -52.16
CA VAL A 10 10.23 22.46 -51.11
C VAL A 10 10.87 21.77 -49.90
N LEU A 11 11.17 22.58 -48.88
CA LEU A 11 11.64 22.10 -47.61
C LEU A 11 10.44 21.56 -46.80
N LEU A 12 10.23 20.24 -46.81
CA LEU A 12 9.28 19.55 -45.94
C LEU A 12 9.81 19.57 -44.51
N LEU A 13 9.33 20.52 -43.71
CA LEU A 13 9.49 20.51 -42.26
C LEU A 13 8.59 19.41 -41.69
N VAL A 14 9.17 18.22 -41.46
CA VAL A 14 8.55 17.18 -40.68
C VAL A 14 8.56 17.65 -39.22
N GLY A 15 7.43 18.21 -38.78
CA GLY A 15 7.18 18.51 -37.37
C GLY A 15 7.13 17.22 -36.55
N MET A 16 8.19 16.91 -35.84
CA MET A 16 8.16 15.92 -34.79
C MET A 16 7.34 16.47 -33.63
N ALA A 17 6.06 16.10 -33.61
CA ALA A 17 5.24 16.25 -32.42
C ALA A 17 5.82 15.35 -31.32
N ARG A 18 6.56 15.93 -30.40
CA ARG A 18 6.89 15.31 -29.12
C ARG A 18 5.58 15.15 -28.35
N ALA A 19 5.04 13.94 -28.35
CA ALA A 19 4.05 13.53 -27.37
C ALA A 19 4.72 13.59 -25.99
N GLY A 20 4.54 14.70 -25.30
CA GLY A 20 4.90 14.83 -23.90
C GLY A 20 4.06 13.83 -23.10
N HIS A 21 4.69 12.75 -22.66
CA HIS A 21 4.12 11.90 -21.63
C HIS A 21 4.12 12.68 -20.33
N ALA A 22 3.02 13.35 -20.07
CA ALA A 22 2.69 13.85 -18.74
C ALA A 22 2.25 12.65 -17.89
N GLN A 23 3.21 11.83 -17.48
CA GLN A 23 3.03 10.85 -16.41
C GLN A 23 3.62 11.45 -15.14
N GLY A 24 2.83 12.19 -14.44
CA GLY A 24 3.28 12.78 -13.20
C GLY A 24 2.24 13.69 -12.57
N ALA A 25 1.10 13.17 -12.19
CA ALA A 25 0.22 13.87 -11.23
C ALA A 25 -1.01 13.04 -10.79
N ASP A 26 -0.92 11.75 -10.56
CA ASP A 26 -2.05 11.00 -9.98
C ASP A 26 -1.64 10.14 -8.78
N THR A 27 -0.61 10.53 -8.05
CA THR A 27 -0.26 9.98 -6.74
C THR A 27 -0.70 10.92 -5.61
N ALA A 28 -1.73 11.72 -5.83
CA ALA A 28 -2.45 12.32 -4.71
C ALA A 28 -3.35 11.24 -4.12
N ALA A 29 -2.78 10.54 -3.15
CA ALA A 29 -3.33 9.44 -2.41
C ALA A 29 -4.81 9.62 -2.08
N LYS A 30 -5.59 8.63 -2.43
CA LYS A 30 -6.86 8.33 -1.75
C LYS A 30 -6.53 7.87 -0.32
N ILE A 31 -6.33 8.81 0.59
CA ILE A 31 -6.26 8.55 2.02
C ILE A 31 -7.61 7.89 2.39
N GLY A 32 -7.57 6.65 2.86
CA GLY A 32 -8.76 5.87 3.19
C GLY A 32 -9.19 4.86 2.12
N ALA A 33 -8.42 4.66 1.06
CA ALA A 33 -8.70 3.64 0.06
C ALA A 33 -8.47 2.21 0.62
N ALA A 34 -9.26 1.26 0.13
CA ALA A 34 -8.94 -0.16 0.27
C ALA A 34 -7.58 -0.44 -0.41
N PRO A 35 -6.82 -1.46 0.04
CA PRO A 35 -5.61 -1.85 -0.65
C PRO A 35 -5.92 -2.16 -2.12
N ASP A 36 -4.96 -1.92 -2.99
CA ASP A 36 -5.07 -2.34 -4.39
C ASP A 36 -5.51 -3.81 -4.45
N SER A 37 -6.44 -4.14 -5.35
CA SER A 37 -6.92 -5.50 -5.55
C SER A 37 -5.79 -6.50 -5.81
N ALA A 38 -4.67 -6.02 -6.36
CA ALA A 38 -3.45 -6.81 -6.52
C ALA A 38 -2.82 -7.25 -5.18
N LEU A 39 -3.07 -6.54 -4.09
CA LEU A 39 -2.60 -6.90 -2.74
C LEU A 39 -3.57 -7.85 -2.02
N LEU A 40 -4.86 -7.86 -2.36
CA LEU A 40 -5.87 -8.71 -1.71
C LEU A 40 -5.91 -10.14 -2.28
N THR A 41 -4.76 -10.68 -2.64
CA THR A 41 -4.67 -12.09 -3.06
C THR A 41 -4.50 -13.02 -1.87
N THR A 42 -5.02 -14.25 -1.99
CA THR A 42 -4.84 -15.28 -0.96
C THR A 42 -3.37 -15.47 -0.60
N ALA A 43 -2.47 -15.45 -1.58
CA ALA A 43 -1.04 -15.62 -1.36
C ALA A 43 -0.45 -14.51 -0.47
N ILE A 44 -0.81 -13.24 -0.71
CA ILE A 44 -0.33 -12.11 0.10
C ILE A 44 -0.95 -12.14 1.49
N ILE A 45 -2.24 -12.44 1.60
CA ILE A 45 -2.92 -12.60 2.89
C ILE A 45 -2.27 -13.70 3.73
N ASP A 46 -1.93 -14.84 3.13
CA ASP A 46 -1.24 -15.94 3.83
C ASP A 46 0.19 -15.58 4.23
N GLN A 47 0.90 -14.80 3.42
CA GLN A 47 2.19 -14.23 3.82
C GLN A 47 2.03 -13.28 5.01
N GLY A 48 1.04 -12.42 4.98
CA GLY A 48 0.73 -11.51 6.09
C GLY A 48 0.43 -12.25 7.38
N ARG A 49 -0.34 -13.34 7.30
CA ARG A 49 -0.59 -14.23 8.44
C ARG A 49 0.72 -14.80 9.01
N LYS A 50 1.63 -15.27 8.15
CA LYS A 50 2.94 -15.79 8.58
C LYS A 50 3.80 -14.70 9.24
N ILE A 51 3.75 -13.46 8.74
CA ILE A 51 4.46 -12.35 9.37
C ILE A 51 3.86 -12.02 10.73
N PHE A 52 2.54 -11.97 10.83
CA PHE A 52 1.79 -11.68 12.05
C PHE A 52 2.14 -12.66 13.18
N HIS A 53 2.21 -13.97 12.88
CA HIS A 53 2.51 -15.04 13.85
C HIS A 53 4.01 -15.38 13.93
N GLY A 54 4.84 -14.80 13.08
CA GLY A 54 6.27 -15.09 13.00
C GLY A 54 7.12 -13.84 13.30
N PRO A 55 7.85 -13.33 12.31
CA PRO A 55 8.83 -12.27 12.54
C PRO A 55 8.23 -10.97 13.12
N GLY A 56 6.99 -10.64 12.77
CA GLY A 56 6.31 -9.45 13.30
C GLY A 56 5.88 -9.58 14.75
N ASN A 57 5.75 -10.79 15.25
CA ASN A 57 5.32 -11.11 16.64
C ASN A 57 4.07 -10.36 17.11
N CYS A 58 3.19 -10.01 16.18
CA CYS A 58 2.01 -9.19 16.45
C CYS A 58 1.00 -9.92 17.37
N TYR A 59 0.90 -11.26 17.19
CA TYR A 59 -0.01 -12.11 17.95
C TYR A 59 0.23 -12.06 19.46
N ALA A 60 1.48 -11.83 19.88
CA ALA A 60 1.83 -11.80 21.30
C ALA A 60 1.05 -10.73 22.09
N CYS A 61 0.67 -9.64 21.43
CA CYS A 61 -0.11 -8.57 22.03
C CYS A 61 -1.56 -8.55 21.52
N HIS A 62 -1.77 -8.80 20.22
CA HIS A 62 -3.09 -8.68 19.57
C HIS A 62 -3.89 -10.00 19.54
N GLY A 63 -3.33 -11.09 20.08
CA GLY A 63 -3.95 -12.42 20.12
C GLY A 63 -3.81 -13.20 18.80
N ASP A 64 -3.84 -14.53 18.90
CA ASP A 64 -3.66 -15.44 17.75
C ASP A 64 -4.70 -15.24 16.64
N LYS A 65 -5.90 -14.81 17.03
CA LYS A 65 -7.02 -14.57 16.12
C LYS A 65 -7.36 -13.09 16.00
N LEU A 66 -6.39 -12.20 16.23
CA LEU A 66 -6.55 -10.75 16.21
C LEU A 66 -7.60 -10.23 17.22
N GLU A 67 -7.96 -11.02 18.22
CA GLU A 67 -9.01 -10.70 19.21
C GLU A 67 -8.61 -9.63 20.21
N GLY A 68 -7.31 -9.31 20.30
CA GLY A 68 -6.78 -8.40 21.30
C GLY A 68 -6.56 -9.06 22.64
N GLY A 69 -6.19 -8.25 23.63
CA GLY A 69 -5.91 -8.71 24.99
C GLY A 69 -5.70 -7.56 25.96
N PRO A 70 -5.08 -7.82 27.12
CA PRO A 70 -4.84 -6.80 28.13
C PRO A 70 -3.87 -5.67 27.67
N ILE A 71 -2.98 -6.01 26.74
CA ILE A 71 -1.92 -5.10 26.27
C ILE A 71 -2.34 -4.32 25.03
N ALA A 72 -3.04 -4.99 24.09
CA ALA A 72 -3.37 -4.42 22.80
C ALA A 72 -4.84 -4.64 22.42
N PRO A 73 -5.46 -3.73 21.64
CA PRO A 73 -6.85 -3.86 21.23
C PRO A 73 -7.04 -4.97 20.19
N SER A 74 -8.30 -5.39 20.02
CA SER A 74 -8.71 -6.24 18.91
C SER A 74 -8.45 -5.55 17.57
N LEU A 75 -8.05 -6.34 16.58
CA LEU A 75 -7.84 -5.90 15.19
C LEU A 75 -8.93 -6.46 14.25
N LYS A 76 -10.00 -7.02 14.78
CA LYS A 76 -11.07 -7.65 13.98
C LYS A 76 -12.06 -6.65 13.39
N GLY A 77 -11.99 -5.36 13.79
CA GLY A 77 -13.03 -4.42 13.43
C GLY A 77 -14.45 -4.86 13.87
N PRO A 78 -15.50 -4.14 13.48
CA PRO A 78 -15.44 -2.78 12.94
C PRO A 78 -15.12 -1.72 14.02
N ALA A 79 -15.13 -2.10 15.30
CA ALA A 79 -14.90 -1.19 16.42
C ALA A 79 -13.40 -0.98 16.68
N TRP A 80 -12.76 -0.21 15.83
CA TRP A 80 -11.38 0.20 16.00
C TRP A 80 -11.23 1.20 17.13
N LYS A 81 -10.19 1.06 17.96
CA LYS A 81 -10.02 1.89 19.15
C LYS A 81 -9.26 3.19 18.86
N HIS A 82 -8.32 3.18 17.93
CA HIS A 82 -7.39 4.29 17.72
C HIS A 82 -7.23 4.72 16.26
N ILE A 83 -7.85 4.01 15.33
CA ILE A 83 -7.83 4.30 13.89
C ILE A 83 -9.24 4.04 13.32
N ASP A 84 -9.46 4.46 12.08
CA ASP A 84 -10.72 4.24 11.37
C ASP A 84 -10.84 2.87 10.70
N GLY A 85 -9.76 2.06 10.72
CA GLY A 85 -9.72 0.75 10.09
C GLY A 85 -9.46 0.75 8.59
N SER A 86 -9.19 1.91 7.99
CA SER A 86 -8.73 1.98 6.60
C SER A 86 -7.38 1.29 6.43
N TYR A 87 -7.09 0.84 5.20
CA TYR A 87 -5.81 0.19 4.91
C TYR A 87 -4.62 1.08 5.24
N ASP A 88 -4.68 2.35 4.82
CA ASP A 88 -3.62 3.32 5.07
C ASP A 88 -3.39 3.57 6.57
N ALA A 89 -4.48 3.64 7.35
CA ALA A 89 -4.36 3.79 8.80
C ALA A 89 -3.73 2.56 9.47
N VAL A 90 -4.01 1.35 8.96
CA VAL A 90 -3.36 0.12 9.44
C VAL A 90 -1.88 0.11 9.06
N VAL A 91 -1.54 0.42 7.80
CA VAL A 91 -0.15 0.53 7.34
C VAL A 91 0.61 1.52 8.21
N HIS A 92 0.12 2.75 8.32
CA HIS A 92 0.75 3.81 9.10
C HIS A 92 0.98 3.40 10.57
N ARG A 93 0.02 2.69 11.16
CA ARG A 93 0.14 2.22 12.54
C ARG A 93 1.21 1.14 12.72
N VAL A 94 1.37 0.23 11.76
CA VAL A 94 2.43 -0.79 11.80
C VAL A 94 3.80 -0.17 11.50
N ASP A 95 3.84 0.79 10.58
CA ASP A 95 5.06 1.47 10.16
C ASP A 95 5.62 2.36 11.27
N GLU A 96 4.81 3.24 11.85
CA GLU A 96 5.28 4.21 12.83
C GLU A 96 5.10 3.78 14.29
N GLY A 97 4.32 2.73 14.53
CA GLY A 97 3.95 2.35 15.89
C GLY A 97 2.99 3.36 16.53
N MET A 98 2.90 3.35 17.86
CA MET A 98 2.09 4.28 18.63
C MET A 98 2.89 4.85 19.79
N PRO A 99 3.35 6.10 19.72
CA PRO A 99 4.15 6.72 20.76
C PRO A 99 3.48 6.63 22.15
N GLY A 100 4.26 6.32 23.17
CA GLY A 100 3.76 6.17 24.55
C GLY A 100 3.07 4.85 24.85
N THR A 101 3.08 3.89 23.90
CA THR A 101 2.52 2.54 24.09
C THR A 101 3.56 1.45 23.80
N ALA A 102 3.17 0.19 24.00
CA ALA A 102 3.99 -0.97 23.62
C ALA A 102 4.02 -1.24 22.10
N MET A 103 3.19 -0.56 21.31
CA MET A 103 3.18 -0.70 19.85
C MET A 103 4.34 0.06 19.24
N VAL A 104 5.41 -0.66 18.97
CA VAL A 104 6.63 -0.09 18.34
C VAL A 104 6.50 -0.05 16.82
N SER A 105 7.30 0.82 16.20
CA SER A 105 7.50 0.84 14.74
C SER A 105 8.13 -0.48 14.27
N HIS A 106 7.71 -0.98 13.12
CA HIS A 106 8.26 -2.20 12.52
C HIS A 106 8.40 -3.36 13.53
N PRO A 107 7.31 -3.84 14.15
CA PRO A 107 7.39 -4.83 15.22
C PRO A 107 8.24 -6.04 14.80
N GLY A 108 9.13 -6.49 15.68
CA GLY A 108 10.02 -7.61 15.38
C GLY A 108 11.10 -7.31 14.33
N GLY A 109 11.25 -6.08 13.88
CA GLY A 109 12.24 -5.69 12.87
C GLY A 109 11.83 -6.05 11.43
N ILE A 110 10.54 -6.16 11.16
CA ILE A 110 10.03 -6.40 9.79
C ILE A 110 10.36 -5.25 8.85
N SER A 111 10.55 -5.55 7.57
CA SER A 111 10.84 -4.56 6.53
C SER A 111 9.59 -3.78 6.10
N GLU A 112 9.76 -2.64 5.41
CA GLU A 112 8.66 -1.86 4.82
C GLU A 112 7.72 -2.70 3.95
N SER A 113 8.28 -3.59 3.11
CA SER A 113 7.46 -4.48 2.31
C SER A 113 6.65 -5.47 3.16
N GLN A 114 7.20 -5.93 4.27
CA GLN A 114 6.50 -6.79 5.21
C GLN A 114 5.43 -6.04 6.01
N VAL A 115 5.62 -4.74 6.27
CA VAL A 115 4.59 -3.85 6.83
C VAL A 115 3.35 -3.84 5.94
N LEU A 116 3.52 -3.61 4.63
CA LEU A 116 2.40 -3.63 3.68
C LEU A 116 1.70 -4.99 3.64
N ILE A 117 2.46 -6.08 3.64
CA ILE A 117 1.92 -7.44 3.58
C ILE A 117 1.15 -7.79 4.85
N VAL A 118 1.68 -7.52 6.04
CA VAL A 118 0.96 -7.79 7.29
C VAL A 118 -0.25 -6.89 7.47
N ALA A 119 -0.18 -5.63 7.05
CA ALA A 119 -1.31 -4.72 7.04
C ALA A 119 -2.43 -5.22 6.12
N THR A 120 -2.10 -5.82 4.97
CA THR A 120 -3.08 -6.46 4.08
C THR A 120 -3.82 -7.60 4.77
N TYR A 121 -3.12 -8.45 5.52
CA TYR A 121 -3.75 -9.52 6.28
C TYR A 121 -4.68 -8.97 7.37
N ILE A 122 -4.21 -8.01 8.16
CA ILE A 122 -5.01 -7.37 9.22
C ILE A 122 -6.27 -6.72 8.62
N TYR A 123 -6.10 -5.96 7.53
CA TYR A 123 -7.20 -5.34 6.81
C TYR A 123 -8.22 -6.39 6.31
N ALA A 124 -7.74 -7.44 5.66
CA ALA A 124 -8.60 -8.49 5.13
C ALA A 124 -9.43 -9.18 6.22
N VAL A 125 -8.82 -9.50 7.37
CA VAL A 125 -9.53 -10.10 8.51
C VAL A 125 -10.54 -9.13 9.10
N SER A 126 -10.16 -7.87 9.30
CA SER A 126 -11.03 -6.86 9.92
C SER A 126 -12.26 -6.51 9.07
N HIS A 127 -12.18 -6.72 7.76
CA HIS A 127 -13.28 -6.48 6.81
C HIS A 127 -14.01 -7.77 6.40
N GLY A 128 -13.70 -8.92 7.03
CA GLY A 128 -14.36 -10.19 6.75
C GLY A 128 -13.97 -10.83 5.41
N LEU A 129 -12.89 -10.35 4.79
CA LEU A 129 -12.38 -10.87 3.52
C LEU A 129 -11.50 -12.11 3.71
N ALA A 130 -10.99 -12.33 4.91
CA ALA A 130 -10.19 -13.49 5.29
C ALA A 130 -10.52 -13.93 6.74
N LYS A 131 -10.20 -15.19 7.03
CA LYS A 131 -10.24 -15.70 8.41
C LYS A 131 -8.91 -15.41 9.11
N PRO A 132 -8.90 -15.23 10.42
CA PRO A 132 -7.68 -15.13 11.21
C PRO A 132 -6.76 -16.34 11.04
#